data_69d6bc4670035f7fce2eef4c85404f3c
#
_entry.id   69d6bc4670035f7fce2eef4c85404f3c
#
_cell.length_a   1.000
_cell.length_b   1.000
_cell.length_c   1.000
_cell.angle_alpha   90.00
_cell.angle_beta   90.00
_cell.angle_gamma   90.00
#
_symmetry.space_group_name_H-M   'P 1'
#
loop_
_entity.id
_entity.type
_entity.pdbx_description
1 polymer ?
#
loop_
_entity_poly.entity_id
_entity_poly.type
_entity_poly.pdbx_seq_one_letter_code
_entity_poly.pdbx_strand_id
1 'polypeptide(L)'
;MYSLRAVLLIAPLLLQPSLARGQDSVAAATSVDTAGATLKPGDVVRLKIWREPDLSGDFLVDERGSVVVPKLGRVQVVGLSPDSLKSQLIGSYSVYLRNPSIDVVLLRRITILGGVRNPGLYPVDPTMTLADAYALAGGIAPEGKLDEVQLVRGTQRTTYKISGATRIGDTPLRSGDQLYVPTRSWLARNTWAVTAAIGTTTTILFALLR
;
A
#
# COMPACT_ATOMS: atom_id res chain seq x y z
N MET A 1 11.74 86.77 6.48
CA MET A 1 11.01 87.20 5.25
C MET A 1 11.58 86.38 4.13
N TYR A 2 10.67 85.91 3.27
CA TYR A 2 10.84 85.07 2.08
C TYR A 2 10.86 83.56 2.29
N SER A 3 9.68 83.01 2.16
CA SER A 3 9.33 81.61 2.01
C SER A 3 9.72 81.06 0.64
N LEU A 4 10.48 80.00 0.58
CA LEU A 4 10.72 79.29 -0.67
C LEU A 4 9.87 78.00 -0.68
N ARG A 5 8.84 77.99 -1.49
CA ARG A 5 7.97 76.84 -1.74
C ARG A 5 8.69 75.86 -2.69
N ALA A 6 9.07 74.69 -2.19
CA ALA A 6 9.53 73.61 -3.02
C ALA A 6 8.32 72.89 -3.58
N VAL A 7 8.15 72.93 -4.91
CA VAL A 7 7.15 72.19 -5.67
C VAL A 7 7.68 70.79 -5.87
N LEU A 8 7.02 69.80 -5.25
CA LEU A 8 7.33 68.38 -5.41
C LEU A 8 6.60 67.89 -6.68
N LEU A 9 7.36 67.64 -7.74
CA LEU A 9 6.89 66.99 -8.96
C LEU A 9 6.72 65.49 -8.71
N ILE A 10 5.46 65.01 -8.60
CA ILE A 10 5.11 63.60 -8.53
C ILE A 10 5.04 63.08 -9.98
N ALA A 11 5.99 62.27 -10.38
CA ALA A 11 5.94 61.55 -11.63
C ALA A 11 5.03 60.28 -11.45
N PRO A 12 4.06 60.04 -12.34
CA PRO A 12 3.27 58.83 -12.27
C PRO A 12 4.11 57.64 -12.76
N LEU A 13 4.42 56.70 -11.85
CA LEU A 13 4.97 55.42 -12.18
C LEU A 13 3.94 54.59 -12.94
N LEU A 14 4.12 54.46 -14.24
CA LEU A 14 3.32 53.59 -15.10
C LEU A 14 3.57 52.12 -14.69
N LEU A 15 2.62 51.60 -13.96
CA LEU A 15 2.54 50.16 -13.62
C LEU A 15 2.10 49.41 -14.91
N GLN A 16 3.07 48.81 -15.61
CA GLN A 16 2.76 47.90 -16.73
C GLN A 16 2.27 46.59 -16.17
N PRO A 17 1.08 46.08 -16.57
CA PRO A 17 0.71 44.71 -16.24
C PRO A 17 1.58 43.76 -17.05
N SER A 18 2.51 43.11 -16.38
CA SER A 18 3.23 41.95 -16.91
C SER A 18 2.20 40.84 -17.17
N LEU A 19 1.83 40.65 -18.43
CA LEU A 19 1.12 39.48 -18.90
C LEU A 19 2.06 38.30 -18.69
N ALA A 20 2.02 37.72 -17.49
CA ALA A 20 2.55 36.39 -17.23
C ALA A 20 1.80 35.40 -18.14
N ARG A 21 2.44 35.11 -19.26
CA ARG A 21 2.03 34.02 -20.12
C ARG A 21 2.08 32.77 -19.28
N GLY A 22 0.89 32.31 -18.88
CA GLY A 22 0.72 30.97 -18.32
C GLY A 22 1.29 29.99 -19.34
N GLN A 23 2.50 29.55 -19.11
CA GLN A 23 2.96 28.30 -19.70
C GLN A 23 2.11 27.24 -19.05
N ASP A 24 1.10 26.79 -19.80
CA ASP A 24 0.44 25.52 -19.60
C ASP A 24 1.57 24.49 -19.48
N SER A 25 1.90 24.18 -18.24
CA SER A 25 2.66 22.97 -17.90
C SER A 25 1.71 21.81 -18.18
N VAL A 26 1.54 21.54 -19.48
CA VAL A 26 0.90 20.33 -19.96
C VAL A 26 1.78 19.18 -19.46
N ALA A 27 1.23 18.51 -18.47
CA ALA A 27 1.51 17.09 -18.19
C ALA A 27 3.01 16.74 -18.10
N ALA A 28 3.60 16.97 -16.94
CA ALA A 28 4.36 15.87 -16.41
C ALA A 28 3.38 14.69 -16.34
N ALA A 29 3.32 13.90 -17.42
CA ALA A 29 2.80 12.55 -17.34
C ALA A 29 3.50 11.98 -16.13
N THR A 30 2.73 11.79 -15.06
CA THR A 30 3.17 11.09 -13.87
C THR A 30 3.66 9.76 -14.39
N SER A 31 4.95 9.65 -14.62
CA SER A 31 5.61 8.36 -14.73
C SER A 31 5.18 7.67 -13.44
N VAL A 32 4.20 6.78 -13.57
CA VAL A 32 3.79 5.86 -12.51
C VAL A 32 5.09 5.25 -12.06
N ASP A 33 5.49 5.59 -10.84
CA ASP A 33 6.78 5.22 -10.30
C ASP A 33 6.80 3.69 -10.19
N THR A 34 7.25 3.03 -11.25
CA THR A 34 7.34 1.58 -11.38
C THR A 34 8.36 1.00 -10.39
N ALA A 35 9.04 1.87 -9.63
CA ALA A 35 9.99 1.46 -8.60
C ALA A 35 9.36 0.61 -7.47
N GLY A 36 8.04 0.69 -7.28
CA GLY A 36 7.29 -0.20 -6.36
C GLY A 36 6.97 -1.57 -6.94
N ALA A 37 7.04 -1.74 -8.24
CA ALA A 37 6.56 -2.93 -8.97
C ALA A 37 7.69 -3.89 -9.42
N THR A 38 8.90 -3.76 -8.89
CA THR A 38 9.98 -4.72 -9.19
C THR A 38 9.88 -5.97 -8.34
N LEU A 39 10.18 -7.11 -8.98
CA LEU A 39 10.20 -8.43 -8.36
C LEU A 39 11.32 -8.56 -7.34
N LYS A 40 11.00 -9.12 -6.18
CA LYS A 40 11.92 -9.37 -5.07
C LYS A 40 11.82 -10.82 -4.60
N PRO A 41 12.85 -11.35 -3.92
CA PRO A 41 12.74 -12.65 -3.27
C PRO A 41 11.53 -12.71 -2.34
N GLY A 42 10.81 -13.84 -2.36
CA GLY A 42 9.58 -14.05 -1.61
C GLY A 42 8.29 -13.61 -2.31
N ASP A 43 8.37 -12.82 -3.39
CA ASP A 43 7.20 -12.50 -4.22
C ASP A 43 6.70 -13.73 -4.98
N VAL A 44 5.50 -13.64 -5.51
CA VAL A 44 4.91 -14.67 -6.38
C VAL A 44 4.65 -14.06 -7.74
N VAL A 45 5.10 -14.75 -8.77
CA VAL A 45 4.79 -14.47 -10.16
C VAL A 45 3.61 -15.34 -10.57
N ARG A 46 2.45 -14.73 -10.80
CA ARG A 46 1.32 -15.40 -11.43
C ARG A 46 1.45 -15.31 -12.93
N LEU A 47 1.65 -16.45 -13.54
CA LEU A 47 1.79 -16.60 -14.99
C LEU A 47 0.51 -17.22 -15.57
N LYS A 48 -0.10 -16.56 -16.55
CA LYS A 48 -1.20 -17.11 -17.34
C LYS A 48 -0.80 -17.13 -18.80
N ILE A 49 -0.81 -18.31 -19.40
CA ILE A 49 -0.56 -18.53 -20.83
C ILE A 49 -1.84 -19.02 -21.47
N TRP A 50 -2.31 -18.29 -22.46
CA TRP A 50 -3.58 -18.62 -23.13
C TRP A 50 -3.52 -20.03 -23.75
N ARG A 51 -4.53 -20.85 -23.46
CA ARG A 51 -4.67 -22.24 -23.89
C ARG A 51 -3.62 -23.23 -23.37
N GLU A 52 -2.76 -22.79 -22.44
CA GLU A 52 -1.71 -23.62 -21.84
C GLU A 52 -1.86 -23.64 -20.32
N PRO A 53 -2.86 -24.35 -19.76
CA PRO A 53 -3.06 -24.41 -18.31
C PRO A 53 -1.90 -25.08 -17.60
N ASP A 54 -1.24 -26.07 -18.23
CA ASP A 54 -0.10 -26.81 -17.65
C ASP A 54 1.17 -25.95 -17.51
N LEU A 55 1.24 -24.83 -18.23
CA LEU A 55 2.34 -23.88 -18.16
C LEU A 55 1.98 -22.64 -17.32
N SER A 56 0.71 -22.53 -16.90
CA SER A 56 0.17 -21.43 -16.11
C SER A 56 0.21 -21.80 -14.63
N GLY A 57 0.38 -20.80 -13.77
CA GLY A 57 0.38 -21.02 -12.32
C GLY A 57 1.01 -19.89 -11.53
N ASP A 58 1.13 -20.10 -10.22
CA ASP A 58 1.76 -19.20 -9.28
C ASP A 58 3.16 -19.72 -8.94
N PHE A 59 4.19 -18.95 -9.24
CA PHE A 59 5.60 -19.32 -9.08
C PHE A 59 6.27 -18.43 -8.05
N LEU A 60 6.83 -19.04 -7.01
CA LEU A 60 7.53 -18.32 -5.96
C LEU A 60 8.92 -17.89 -6.42
N VAL A 61 9.27 -16.62 -6.19
CA VAL A 61 10.62 -16.11 -6.38
C VAL A 61 11.49 -16.62 -5.21
N ASP A 62 12.51 -17.40 -5.53
CA ASP A 62 13.44 -17.96 -4.55
C ASP A 62 14.37 -16.88 -3.95
N GLU A 63 15.15 -17.25 -2.93
CA GLU A 63 16.12 -16.35 -2.27
C GLU A 63 17.19 -15.82 -3.22
N ARG A 64 17.46 -16.53 -4.32
CA ARG A 64 18.41 -16.12 -5.36
C ARG A 64 17.80 -15.20 -6.40
N GLY A 65 16.50 -14.89 -6.27
CA GLY A 65 15.76 -14.04 -7.18
C GLY A 65 15.36 -14.71 -8.49
N SER A 66 15.19 -16.03 -8.47
CA SER A 66 14.78 -16.82 -9.63
C SER A 66 13.42 -17.46 -9.39
N VAL A 67 12.70 -17.75 -10.47
CA VAL A 67 11.52 -18.62 -10.48
C VAL A 67 11.79 -19.88 -11.30
N VAL A 68 11.14 -20.98 -10.94
CA VAL A 68 11.16 -22.21 -11.76
C VAL A 68 9.84 -22.29 -12.50
N VAL A 69 9.90 -22.13 -13.82
CA VAL A 69 8.71 -22.19 -14.68
C VAL A 69 8.77 -23.42 -15.58
N PRO A 70 7.62 -24.03 -15.89
CA PRO A 70 7.57 -25.22 -16.74
C PRO A 70 8.22 -24.98 -18.11
N LYS A 71 8.86 -26.00 -18.64
CA LYS A 71 9.59 -26.00 -19.94
C LYS A 71 10.87 -25.16 -19.99
N LEU A 72 10.92 -24.01 -19.27
CA LEU A 72 12.08 -23.10 -19.27
C LEU A 72 13.06 -23.38 -18.11
N GLY A 73 12.57 -24.04 -17.04
CA GLY A 73 13.37 -24.25 -15.84
C GLY A 73 13.56 -22.97 -15.03
N ARG A 74 14.76 -22.73 -14.55
CA ARG A 74 15.09 -21.58 -13.70
C ARG A 74 15.30 -20.32 -14.51
N VAL A 75 14.51 -19.26 -14.19
CA VAL A 75 14.56 -17.94 -14.84
C VAL A 75 14.87 -16.90 -13.77
N GLN A 76 15.88 -16.06 -14.02
CA GLN A 76 16.20 -14.93 -13.14
C GLN A 76 15.18 -13.82 -13.33
N VAL A 77 14.58 -13.36 -12.23
CA VAL A 77 13.48 -12.38 -12.28
C VAL A 77 13.66 -11.20 -11.31
N VAL A 78 14.58 -11.28 -10.37
CA VAL A 78 14.79 -10.21 -9.39
C VAL A 78 15.13 -8.89 -10.08
N GLY A 79 14.50 -7.80 -9.65
CA GLY A 79 14.71 -6.46 -10.21
C GLY A 79 13.97 -6.21 -11.52
N LEU A 80 13.38 -7.22 -12.14
CA LEU A 80 12.55 -7.02 -13.33
C LEU A 80 11.17 -6.46 -12.96
N SER A 81 10.63 -5.63 -13.85
CA SER A 81 9.21 -5.27 -13.81
C SER A 81 8.38 -6.41 -14.41
N PRO A 82 7.07 -6.50 -14.09
CA PRO A 82 6.17 -7.47 -14.72
C PRO A 82 6.20 -7.43 -16.25
N ASP A 83 6.28 -6.23 -16.84
CA ASP A 83 6.32 -6.06 -18.30
C ASP A 83 7.64 -6.55 -18.90
N SER A 84 8.77 -6.29 -18.23
CA SER A 84 10.08 -6.79 -18.67
C SER A 84 10.11 -8.33 -18.60
N LEU A 85 9.59 -8.90 -17.52
CA LEU A 85 9.48 -10.35 -17.36
C LEU A 85 8.55 -10.95 -18.41
N LYS A 86 7.41 -10.34 -18.68
CA LYS A 86 6.47 -10.74 -19.73
C LYS A 86 7.16 -10.82 -21.10
N SER A 87 7.90 -9.78 -21.47
CA SER A 87 8.64 -9.73 -22.73
C SER A 87 9.70 -10.84 -22.83
N GLN A 88 10.44 -11.06 -21.75
CA GLN A 88 11.43 -12.14 -21.65
C GLN A 88 10.78 -13.53 -21.79
N LEU A 89 9.66 -13.76 -21.12
CA LEU A 89 8.95 -15.04 -21.18
C LEU A 89 8.34 -15.28 -22.56
N ILE A 90 7.76 -14.27 -23.22
CA ILE A 90 7.28 -14.37 -24.60
C ILE A 90 8.42 -14.84 -25.52
N GLY A 91 9.59 -14.20 -25.45
CA GLY A 91 10.76 -14.59 -26.22
C GLY A 91 11.17 -16.05 -25.97
N SER A 92 11.25 -16.46 -24.70
CA SER A 92 11.67 -17.80 -24.31
C SER A 92 10.63 -18.88 -24.70
N TYR A 93 9.34 -18.61 -24.53
CA TYR A 93 8.29 -19.57 -24.89
C TYR A 93 8.01 -19.62 -26.38
N SER A 94 8.42 -18.64 -27.19
CA SER A 94 8.27 -18.65 -28.66
C SER A 94 8.96 -19.84 -29.33
N VAL A 95 9.94 -20.47 -28.63
CA VAL A 95 10.61 -21.70 -29.10
C VAL A 95 9.63 -22.91 -29.04
N TYR A 96 8.71 -22.90 -28.10
CA TYR A 96 7.81 -24.02 -27.84
C TYR A 96 6.38 -23.74 -28.30
N LEU A 97 5.95 -22.49 -28.35
CA LEU A 97 4.59 -22.05 -28.62
C LEU A 97 4.56 -21.09 -29.81
N ARG A 98 3.57 -21.21 -30.66
CA ARG A 98 3.33 -20.23 -31.75
C ARG A 98 2.53 -19.04 -31.19
N ASN A 99 3.10 -17.85 -31.28
CA ASN A 99 2.49 -16.59 -30.80
C ASN A 99 1.91 -16.72 -29.38
N PRO A 100 2.73 -17.00 -28.35
CA PRO A 100 2.23 -17.18 -27.00
C PRO A 100 1.63 -15.86 -26.47
N SER A 101 0.38 -15.93 -25.99
CA SER A 101 -0.24 -14.83 -25.26
C SER A 101 -0.02 -15.08 -23.77
N ILE A 102 0.84 -14.27 -23.17
CA ILE A 102 1.30 -14.41 -21.78
C ILE A 102 0.84 -13.20 -20.98
N ASP A 103 0.27 -13.44 -19.82
CA ASP A 103 0.00 -12.43 -18.81
C ASP A 103 0.80 -12.74 -17.55
N VAL A 104 1.41 -11.69 -16.98
CA VAL A 104 2.29 -11.76 -15.80
C VAL A 104 1.80 -10.79 -14.75
N VAL A 105 1.44 -11.31 -13.58
CA VAL A 105 1.02 -10.49 -12.44
C VAL A 105 1.99 -10.73 -11.29
N LEU A 106 2.51 -9.64 -10.73
CA LEU A 106 3.30 -9.68 -9.50
C LEU A 106 2.36 -9.73 -8.29
N LEU A 107 2.57 -10.68 -7.40
CA LEU A 107 1.86 -10.77 -6.13
C LEU A 107 2.86 -10.73 -4.97
N ARG A 108 2.58 -9.90 -3.98
CA ARG A 108 3.29 -9.90 -2.70
C ARG A 108 2.58 -10.82 -1.72
N ARG A 109 3.33 -11.60 -0.96
CA ARG A 109 2.78 -12.43 0.10
C ARG A 109 2.86 -11.69 1.42
N ILE A 110 1.73 -11.28 1.96
CA ILE A 110 1.64 -10.63 3.26
C ILE A 110 0.84 -11.50 4.23
N THR A 111 1.26 -11.52 5.49
CA THR A 111 0.51 -12.19 6.55
C THR A 111 -0.35 -11.15 7.26
N ILE A 112 -1.67 -11.32 7.26
CA ILE A 112 -2.60 -10.42 7.95
C ILE A 112 -3.03 -11.08 9.25
N LEU A 113 -2.82 -10.39 10.37
CA LEU A 113 -3.06 -10.88 11.73
C LEU A 113 -3.86 -9.86 12.58
N GLY A 114 -4.38 -10.32 13.71
CA GLY A 114 -5.06 -9.49 14.70
C GLY A 114 -6.55 -9.34 14.44
N GLY A 115 -7.07 -8.11 14.45
CA GLY A 115 -8.51 -7.80 14.37
C GLY A 115 -9.11 -7.98 12.98
N VAL A 116 -8.87 -9.10 12.30
CA VAL A 116 -9.50 -9.54 11.05
C VAL A 116 -10.26 -10.83 11.27
N ARG A 117 -11.22 -11.15 10.40
CA ARG A 117 -12.03 -12.37 10.56
C ARG A 117 -11.23 -13.64 10.29
N ASN A 118 -10.42 -13.65 9.26
CA ASN A 118 -9.62 -14.79 8.85
C ASN A 118 -8.14 -14.41 8.81
N PRO A 119 -7.42 -14.50 9.92
CA PRO A 119 -5.98 -14.30 9.91
C PRO A 119 -5.27 -15.33 9.01
N GLY A 120 -4.28 -14.90 8.23
CA GLY A 120 -3.61 -15.81 7.31
C GLY A 120 -2.61 -15.13 6.39
N LEU A 121 -2.00 -15.92 5.51
CA LEU A 121 -1.10 -15.48 4.46
C LEU A 121 -1.90 -15.24 3.17
N TYR A 122 -1.78 -14.04 2.62
CA TYR A 122 -2.54 -13.61 1.43
C TYR A 122 -1.61 -13.13 0.32
N PRO A 123 -1.80 -13.62 -0.91
CA PRO A 123 -1.19 -13.02 -2.08
C PRO A 123 -1.95 -11.76 -2.46
N VAL A 124 -1.27 -10.62 -2.49
CA VAL A 124 -1.85 -9.31 -2.80
C VAL A 124 -1.14 -8.67 -3.97
N ASP A 125 -1.92 -8.08 -4.85
CA ASP A 125 -1.41 -7.29 -5.96
C ASP A 125 -1.00 -5.90 -5.46
N PRO A 126 0.16 -5.34 -5.89
CA PRO A 126 0.55 -3.98 -5.55
C PRO A 126 -0.46 -2.89 -5.95
N THR A 127 -1.33 -3.16 -6.91
CA THR A 127 -2.41 -2.23 -7.33
C THR A 127 -3.61 -2.22 -6.39
N MET A 128 -3.78 -3.28 -5.59
CA MET A 128 -4.84 -3.36 -4.58
C MET A 128 -4.62 -2.33 -3.48
N THR A 129 -5.72 -1.95 -2.84
CA THR A 129 -5.70 -1.12 -1.63
C THR A 129 -5.54 -1.99 -0.37
N LEU A 130 -5.21 -1.37 0.76
CA LEU A 130 -5.23 -2.07 2.05
C LEU A 130 -6.63 -2.56 2.43
N ALA A 131 -7.68 -1.83 2.03
CA ALA A 131 -9.05 -2.26 2.24
C ALA A 131 -9.35 -3.56 1.48
N ASP A 132 -8.85 -3.70 0.24
CA ASP A 132 -8.98 -4.94 -0.54
C ASP A 132 -8.24 -6.10 0.13
N ALA A 133 -7.04 -5.85 0.67
CA ALA A 133 -6.27 -6.84 1.41
C ALA A 133 -7.02 -7.32 2.68
N TYR A 134 -7.67 -6.40 3.40
CA TYR A 134 -8.53 -6.79 4.53
C TYR A 134 -9.77 -7.55 4.08
N ALA A 135 -10.36 -7.19 2.94
CA ALA A 135 -11.48 -7.92 2.38
C ALA A 135 -11.13 -9.38 2.04
N LEU A 136 -9.90 -9.64 1.54
CA LEU A 136 -9.38 -11.00 1.37
C LEU A 136 -9.32 -11.77 2.69
N ALA A 137 -9.00 -11.09 3.79
CA ALA A 137 -9.01 -11.66 5.15
C ALA A 137 -10.42 -11.73 5.78
N GLY A 138 -11.48 -11.65 4.97
CA GLY A 138 -12.88 -11.68 5.42
C GLY A 138 -13.35 -10.38 6.05
N GLY A 139 -12.58 -9.30 5.93
CA GLY A 139 -12.85 -7.98 6.49
C GLY A 139 -12.33 -7.82 7.93
N ILE A 140 -12.45 -6.60 8.43
CA ILE A 140 -12.08 -6.27 9.81
C ILE A 140 -13.09 -6.88 10.77
N ALA A 141 -12.62 -7.50 11.84
CA ALA A 141 -13.47 -8.01 12.92
C ALA A 141 -14.07 -6.84 13.71
N PRO A 142 -15.22 -7.03 14.40
CA PRO A 142 -15.88 -5.96 15.17
C PRO A 142 -14.98 -5.29 16.21
N GLU A 143 -13.98 -5.99 16.72
CA GLU A 143 -12.99 -5.51 17.66
C GLU A 143 -11.77 -4.85 17.00
N GLY A 144 -11.60 -5.00 15.70
CA GLY A 144 -10.47 -4.46 14.95
C GLY A 144 -10.50 -2.94 14.85
N LYS A 145 -9.33 -2.31 14.85
CA LYS A 145 -9.16 -0.88 14.58
C LYS A 145 -8.71 -0.70 13.14
N LEU A 146 -9.45 0.09 12.36
CA LEU A 146 -9.13 0.37 10.96
C LEU A 146 -8.06 1.47 10.79
N ASP A 147 -7.93 2.34 11.79
CA ASP A 147 -7.19 3.60 11.69
C ASP A 147 -5.68 3.42 11.93
N GLU A 148 -5.29 2.28 12.47
CA GLU A 148 -3.90 1.97 12.82
C GLU A 148 -3.54 0.58 12.30
N VAL A 149 -2.41 0.51 11.62
CA VAL A 149 -1.84 -0.74 11.14
C VAL A 149 -0.41 -0.85 11.62
N GLN A 150 -0.06 -2.00 12.15
CA GLN A 150 1.29 -2.28 12.57
C GLN A 150 1.95 -3.21 11.55
N LEU A 151 2.99 -2.70 10.92
CA LEU A 151 3.88 -3.50 10.08
C LEU A 151 4.93 -4.16 10.97
N VAL A 152 4.97 -5.48 10.95
CA VAL A 152 5.97 -6.28 11.67
C VAL A 152 6.87 -6.95 10.65
N ARG A 153 8.17 -6.65 10.73
CA ARG A 153 9.21 -7.23 9.89
C ARG A 153 10.32 -7.79 10.78
N GLY A 154 10.43 -9.11 10.86
CA GLY A 154 11.31 -9.76 11.82
C GLY A 154 10.97 -9.33 13.26
N THR A 155 11.90 -8.68 13.95
CA THR A 155 11.72 -8.15 15.31
C THR A 155 11.25 -6.70 15.35
N GLN A 156 11.26 -6.00 14.21
CA GLN A 156 10.86 -4.60 14.13
C GLN A 156 9.35 -4.47 13.96
N ARG A 157 8.74 -3.63 14.80
CA ARG A 157 7.33 -3.27 14.71
C ARG A 157 7.21 -1.76 14.48
N THR A 158 6.60 -1.38 13.39
CA THR A 158 6.37 0.02 13.02
C THR A 158 4.88 0.25 12.86
N THR A 159 4.35 1.24 13.56
CA THR A 159 2.94 1.61 13.44
C THR A 159 2.78 2.67 12.35
N TYR A 160 1.91 2.40 11.42
CA TYR A 160 1.51 3.34 10.37
C TYR A 160 0.05 3.73 10.56
N LYS A 161 -0.21 5.03 10.48
CA LYS A 161 -1.56 5.55 10.27
C LYS A 161 -1.80 5.57 8.78
N ILE A 162 -2.41 4.53 8.25
CA ILE A 162 -2.61 4.34 6.82
C ILE A 162 -4.11 4.27 6.56
N SER A 163 -4.58 5.03 5.58
CA SER A 163 -5.96 4.90 5.10
C SER A 163 -6.17 3.57 4.38
N GLY A 164 -7.34 2.96 4.54
CA GLY A 164 -7.71 1.78 3.77
C GLY A 164 -7.65 1.99 2.25
N ALA A 165 -7.76 3.23 1.78
CA ALA A 165 -7.66 3.59 0.36
C ALA A 165 -6.21 3.63 -0.17
N THR A 166 -5.19 3.50 0.70
CA THR A 166 -3.78 3.50 0.28
C THR A 166 -3.47 2.23 -0.50
N ARG A 167 -2.86 2.37 -1.68
CA ARG A 167 -2.43 1.22 -2.49
C ARG A 167 -1.26 0.49 -1.82
N ILE A 168 -1.23 -0.82 -1.94
CA ILE A 168 -0.15 -1.67 -1.42
C ILE A 168 1.19 -1.32 -2.07
N GLY A 169 1.17 -0.96 -3.37
CA GLY A 169 2.36 -0.50 -4.09
C GLY A 169 3.02 0.73 -3.49
N ASP A 170 2.22 1.66 -2.94
CA ASP A 170 2.68 2.91 -2.34
C ASP A 170 3.13 2.73 -0.88
N THR A 171 2.98 1.54 -0.32
CA THR A 171 3.40 1.21 1.04
C THR A 171 4.78 0.55 1.05
N PRO A 172 5.54 0.64 2.14
CA PRO A 172 6.83 -0.05 2.26
C PRO A 172 6.70 -1.56 2.48
N LEU A 173 5.53 -2.14 2.20
CA LEU A 173 5.24 -3.57 2.35
C LEU A 173 6.09 -4.42 1.40
N ARG A 174 6.59 -5.53 1.91
CA ARG A 174 7.35 -6.55 1.17
C ARG A 174 6.76 -7.93 1.43
N SER A 175 7.03 -8.85 0.55
CA SER A 175 6.72 -10.27 0.80
C SER A 175 7.41 -10.76 2.07
N GLY A 176 6.64 -11.48 2.90
CA GLY A 176 7.09 -11.93 4.22
C GLY A 176 6.77 -10.98 5.37
N ASP A 177 6.31 -9.77 5.10
CA ASP A 177 5.87 -8.85 6.15
C ASP A 177 4.55 -9.31 6.80
N GLN A 178 4.40 -8.97 8.08
CA GLN A 178 3.16 -9.19 8.81
C GLN A 178 2.44 -7.86 9.02
N LEU A 179 1.19 -7.82 8.63
CA LEU A 179 0.29 -6.70 8.81
C LEU A 179 -0.62 -7.01 10.00
N TYR A 180 -0.34 -6.40 11.14
CA TYR A 180 -1.11 -6.61 12.35
C TYR A 180 -2.17 -5.51 12.53
N VAL A 181 -3.43 -5.90 12.60
CA VAL A 181 -4.56 -5.02 12.88
C VAL A 181 -4.81 -5.01 14.39
N PRO A 182 -4.62 -3.87 15.08
CA PRO A 182 -4.86 -3.79 16.51
C PRO A 182 -6.33 -4.03 16.85
N THR A 183 -6.58 -4.60 18.00
CA THR A 183 -7.94 -4.75 18.55
C THR A 183 -8.22 -3.70 19.62
N ARG A 184 -9.47 -3.29 19.75
CA ARG A 184 -9.90 -2.42 20.85
C ARG A 184 -9.86 -3.21 22.15
N SER A 185 -9.36 -2.59 23.22
CA SER A 185 -9.34 -3.22 24.54
C SER A 185 -10.77 -3.55 25.00
N TRP A 186 -10.90 -4.59 25.84
CA TRP A 186 -12.20 -4.95 26.44
C TRP A 186 -12.85 -3.78 27.18
N LEU A 187 -12.07 -2.98 27.90
CA LEU A 187 -12.55 -1.78 28.61
C LEU A 187 -13.15 -0.74 27.68
N ALA A 188 -12.55 -0.54 26.48
CA ALA A 188 -13.08 0.41 25.51
C ALA A 188 -14.37 -0.08 24.84
N ARG A 189 -14.63 -1.39 24.85
CA ARG A 189 -15.87 -1.98 24.32
C ARG A 189 -17.00 -2.00 25.34
N ASN A 190 -16.66 -2.11 26.63
CA ASN A 190 -17.63 -2.26 27.73
C ASN A 190 -17.63 -1.03 28.65
N THR A 191 -17.73 0.15 28.08
CA THR A 191 -17.78 1.40 28.84
C THR A 191 -18.92 1.43 29.87
N TRP A 192 -20.05 0.77 29.56
CA TRP A 192 -21.17 0.63 30.49
C TRP A 192 -20.78 -0.13 31.79
N ALA A 193 -19.92 -1.16 31.65
CA ALA A 193 -19.49 -1.93 32.82
C ALA A 193 -18.55 -1.10 33.72
N VAL A 194 -17.72 -0.24 33.11
CA VAL A 194 -16.86 0.68 33.87
C VAL A 194 -17.69 1.74 34.58
N THR A 195 -18.66 2.34 33.92
CA THR A 195 -19.56 3.32 34.53
C THR A 195 -20.46 2.69 35.63
N ALA A 196 -20.93 1.46 35.44
CA ALA A 196 -21.69 0.74 36.46
C ALA A 196 -20.82 0.45 37.70
N ALA A 197 -19.58 0.02 37.53
CA ALA A 197 -18.64 -0.23 38.62
C ALA A 197 -18.35 1.03 39.43
N ILE A 198 -18.13 2.18 38.77
CA ILE A 198 -17.92 3.47 39.44
C ILE A 198 -19.18 3.92 40.17
N GLY A 199 -20.37 3.76 39.55
CA GLY A 199 -21.66 4.11 40.16
C GLY A 199 -21.95 3.33 41.43
N THR A 200 -21.68 2.02 41.44
CA THR A 200 -21.92 1.17 42.62
C THR A 200 -20.96 1.49 43.77
N THR A 201 -19.68 1.76 43.47
CA THR A 201 -18.69 2.12 44.50
C THR A 201 -19.02 3.46 45.17
N THR A 202 -19.46 4.46 44.42
CA THR A 202 -19.86 5.75 44.98
C THR A 202 -21.12 5.62 45.86
N THR A 203 -22.07 4.77 45.48
CA THR A 203 -23.30 4.53 46.28
C THR A 203 -22.99 3.84 47.60
N ILE A 204 -22.09 2.84 47.57
CA ILE A 204 -21.66 2.12 48.78
C ILE A 204 -20.87 3.05 49.71
N LEU A 205 -19.95 3.85 49.16
CA LEU A 205 -19.18 4.80 49.95
C LEU A 205 -20.08 5.85 50.63
N PHE A 206 -21.10 6.34 49.90
CA PHE A 206 -22.08 7.29 50.46
C PHE A 206 -22.96 6.67 51.54
N ALA A 207 -23.30 5.38 51.40
CA ALA A 207 -24.07 4.64 52.39
C ALA A 207 -23.26 4.34 53.67
N LEU A 208 -21.95 4.18 53.56
CA LEU A 208 -21.05 3.93 54.70
C LEU A 208 -20.67 5.19 55.47
N LEU A 209 -20.77 6.37 54.83
CA LEU A 209 -20.43 7.67 55.45
C LEU A 209 -21.65 8.38 56.08
N ARG A 210 -22.82 7.79 56.01
CA ARG A 210 -24.06 8.32 56.61
C ARG A 210 -24.43 7.56 57.87
#